data_3ef6c32d897865afe9a3946f7fc8800b
#
_entry.id   3ef6c32d897865afe9a3946f7fc8800b
#
_cell.length_a   1.000
_cell.length_b   1.000
_cell.length_c   1.000
_cell.angle_alpha   90.00
_cell.angle_beta   90.00
_cell.angle_gamma   90.00
#
_symmetry.space_group_name_H-M   'P 1'
#
loop_
_entity.id
_entity.type
_entity.pdbx_description
1 polymer ?
#
loop_
_entity_poly.entity_id
_entity_poly.type
_entity_poly.pdbx_seq_one_letter_code
_entity_poly.pdbx_strand_id
1 'polypeptide(L)'
;MGMGKRLAAEFLGTFWLVLGGCGSAVLAAKFGGDGNPLGIGFLGVALAFGLTVVTGAYAFGHVSGAHFNPAVSVGLWAGGRFPARDLLPYILAQCVGGLLAGFILLQIASGVSGFAIDGSQAGAFASNGYGALSPGGYSVAAAFLCEVVLTAVFLVVIMGSTHGKAPAGFAPLAIGLALTLIHLISIPVTNTSVNPARSTAVAFFAGSGATGQLWLFWVAPLLGGMIGGMIYKWVGSDR
;
A
#
# COMPACT_ATOMS: atom_id res chain seq x y z
N MET A 1 10.55 -0.37 22.28
CA MET A 1 11.28 0.68 21.51
C MET A 1 10.67 2.05 21.79
N GLY A 2 11.52 3.13 21.87
CA GLY A 2 11.02 4.52 22.02
C GLY A 2 10.27 4.97 20.76
N MET A 3 9.31 5.90 20.93
CA MET A 3 8.44 6.38 19.86
C MET A 3 9.24 6.88 18.63
N GLY A 4 10.29 7.68 18.82
CA GLY A 4 11.09 8.19 17.71
C GLY A 4 11.67 7.09 16.81
N LYS A 5 12.17 5.98 17.38
CA LYS A 5 12.67 4.84 16.59
C LYS A 5 11.55 4.13 15.83
N ARG A 6 10.38 4.01 16.44
CA ARG A 6 9.20 3.42 15.81
C ARG A 6 8.74 4.27 14.62
N LEU A 7 8.68 5.60 14.79
CA LEU A 7 8.29 6.53 13.71
C LEU A 7 9.32 6.54 12.58
N ALA A 8 10.62 6.48 12.88
CA ALA A 8 11.66 6.35 11.86
C ALA A 8 11.52 5.05 11.05
N ALA A 9 11.19 3.93 11.70
CA ALA A 9 10.93 2.65 11.03
C ALA A 9 9.67 2.69 10.15
N GLU A 10 8.58 3.34 10.60
CA GLU A 10 7.38 3.52 9.79
C GLU A 10 7.62 4.44 8.58
N PHE A 11 8.36 5.53 8.78
CA PHE A 11 8.78 6.43 7.70
C PHE A 11 9.62 5.68 6.65
N LEU A 12 10.70 4.99 7.07
CA LEU A 12 11.59 4.27 6.16
C LEU A 12 10.89 3.09 5.48
N GLY A 13 10.03 2.37 6.19
CA GLY A 13 9.29 1.25 5.63
C GLY A 13 8.23 1.68 4.61
N THR A 14 7.52 2.79 4.88
CA THR A 14 6.56 3.35 3.89
C THR A 14 7.29 3.97 2.71
N PHE A 15 8.41 4.65 2.94
CA PHE A 15 9.30 5.11 1.88
C PHE A 15 9.71 3.95 0.95
N TRP A 16 10.20 2.84 1.53
CA TRP A 16 10.60 1.66 0.77
C TRP A 16 9.45 1.03 0.00
N LEU A 17 8.27 0.92 0.64
CA LEU A 17 7.06 0.39 0.00
C LEU A 17 6.67 1.20 -1.24
N VAL A 18 6.65 2.52 -1.13
CA VAL A 18 6.27 3.39 -2.26
C VAL A 18 7.37 3.41 -3.32
N LEU A 19 8.64 3.57 -2.94
CA LEU A 19 9.73 3.61 -3.90
C LEU A 19 9.85 2.29 -4.67
N GLY A 20 9.77 1.15 -4.01
CA GLY A 20 9.86 -0.16 -4.64
C GLY A 20 8.61 -0.53 -5.44
N GLY A 21 7.42 -0.38 -4.83
CA GLY A 21 6.15 -0.73 -5.44
C GLY A 21 5.75 0.21 -6.58
N CYS A 22 5.61 1.51 -6.30
CA CYS A 22 5.26 2.48 -7.33
C CYS A 22 6.42 2.69 -8.33
N GLY A 23 7.66 2.63 -7.86
CA GLY A 23 8.83 2.72 -8.72
C GLY A 23 8.91 1.58 -9.72
N SER A 24 8.58 0.35 -9.34
CA SER A 24 8.51 -0.79 -10.26
C SER A 24 7.47 -0.57 -11.37
N ALA A 25 6.33 0.05 -11.03
CA ALA A 25 5.31 0.39 -12.01
C ALA A 25 5.75 1.51 -12.96
N VAL A 26 6.37 2.57 -12.44
CA VAL A 26 6.79 3.74 -13.23
C VAL A 26 8.01 3.45 -14.10
N LEU A 27 9.02 2.76 -13.56
CA LEU A 27 10.32 2.62 -14.20
C LEU A 27 10.49 1.32 -14.99
N ALA A 28 9.81 0.24 -14.58
CA ALA A 28 10.14 -1.09 -15.07
C ALA A 28 8.97 -1.85 -15.71
N ALA A 29 7.71 -1.48 -15.44
CA ALA A 29 6.56 -2.24 -15.95
C ALA A 29 6.57 -2.37 -17.49
N LYS A 30 6.91 -1.29 -18.20
CA LYS A 30 7.00 -1.22 -19.68
C LYS A 30 8.42 -0.91 -20.15
N PHE A 31 9.42 -1.43 -19.46
CA PHE A 31 10.82 -1.16 -19.83
C PHE A 31 11.10 -1.58 -21.26
N GLY A 32 11.62 -0.64 -22.08
CA GLY A 32 11.92 -0.86 -23.50
C GLY A 32 10.70 -0.76 -24.44
N GLY A 33 9.52 -0.36 -23.93
CA GLY A 33 8.31 -0.12 -24.73
C GLY A 33 7.38 -1.34 -24.81
N ASP A 34 6.25 -1.15 -25.49
CA ASP A 34 5.24 -2.20 -25.64
C ASP A 34 5.80 -3.40 -26.45
N GLY A 35 5.61 -4.61 -25.91
CA GLY A 35 6.10 -5.85 -26.50
C GLY A 35 7.55 -6.22 -26.16
N ASN A 36 8.27 -5.39 -25.39
CA ASN A 36 9.61 -5.74 -24.93
C ASN A 36 9.55 -6.81 -23.82
N PRO A 37 10.22 -7.97 -23.99
CA PRO A 37 10.21 -9.04 -22.98
C PRO A 37 10.94 -8.68 -21.68
N LEU A 38 11.69 -7.58 -21.64
CA LEU A 38 12.41 -7.13 -20.45
C LEU A 38 11.54 -6.33 -19.49
N GLY A 39 10.35 -5.86 -19.91
CA GLY A 39 9.38 -5.21 -19.01
C GLY A 39 8.83 -6.21 -18.00
N ILE A 40 8.75 -5.80 -16.72
CA ILE A 40 8.25 -6.70 -15.66
C ILE A 40 6.72 -6.86 -15.68
N GLY A 41 6.02 -5.98 -16.35
CA GLY A 41 4.57 -6.02 -16.54
C GLY A 41 3.76 -6.09 -15.24
N PHE A 42 2.52 -6.48 -15.38
CA PHE A 42 1.55 -6.58 -14.29
C PHE A 42 2.00 -7.51 -13.15
N LEU A 43 2.48 -8.72 -13.48
CA LEU A 43 2.94 -9.70 -12.49
C LEU A 43 4.14 -9.18 -11.70
N GLY A 44 5.11 -8.57 -12.38
CA GLY A 44 6.31 -8.05 -11.74
C GLY A 44 6.01 -6.90 -10.78
N VAL A 45 5.07 -6.00 -11.12
CA VAL A 45 4.62 -4.94 -10.23
C VAL A 45 3.93 -5.51 -8.99
N ALA A 46 3.04 -6.49 -9.15
CA ALA A 46 2.38 -7.15 -8.03
C ALA A 46 3.38 -7.81 -7.07
N LEU A 47 4.38 -8.50 -7.61
CA LEU A 47 5.47 -9.09 -6.83
C LEU A 47 6.31 -8.02 -6.12
N ALA A 48 6.64 -6.93 -6.79
CA ALA A 48 7.45 -5.86 -6.21
C ALA A 48 6.78 -5.25 -4.96
N PHE A 49 5.47 -4.97 -5.01
CA PHE A 49 4.74 -4.50 -3.83
C PHE A 49 4.79 -5.50 -2.68
N GLY A 50 4.58 -6.79 -2.95
CA GLY A 50 4.70 -7.82 -1.92
C GLY A 50 6.10 -7.91 -1.33
N LEU A 51 7.14 -7.85 -2.16
CA LEU A 51 8.55 -7.91 -1.75
C LEU A 51 8.95 -6.72 -0.88
N THR A 52 8.41 -5.51 -1.13
CA THR A 52 8.68 -4.36 -0.25
C THR A 52 8.18 -4.59 1.16
N VAL A 53 7.01 -5.23 1.31
CA VAL A 53 6.46 -5.58 2.63
C VAL A 53 7.24 -6.73 3.26
N VAL A 54 7.60 -7.78 2.52
CA VAL A 54 8.44 -8.87 3.05
C VAL A 54 9.73 -8.31 3.62
N THR A 55 10.48 -7.57 2.80
CA THR A 55 11.80 -7.04 3.18
C THR A 55 11.70 -5.98 4.27
N GLY A 56 10.73 -5.07 4.17
CA GLY A 56 10.50 -4.03 5.18
C GLY A 56 10.07 -4.60 6.53
N ALA A 57 9.19 -5.61 6.54
CA ALA A 57 8.71 -6.22 7.78
C ALA A 57 9.81 -7.05 8.47
N TYR A 58 10.68 -7.73 7.72
CA TYR A 58 11.86 -8.35 8.32
C TYR A 58 12.85 -7.32 8.87
N ALA A 59 13.04 -6.18 8.16
CA ALA A 59 13.97 -5.14 8.60
C ALA A 59 13.45 -4.34 9.82
N PHE A 60 12.16 -4.05 9.89
CA PHE A 60 11.60 -3.08 10.84
C PHE A 60 10.50 -3.62 11.75
N GLY A 61 10.02 -4.85 11.53
CA GLY A 61 8.91 -5.41 12.31
C GLY A 61 9.17 -5.46 13.82
N HIS A 62 10.39 -5.78 14.21
CA HIS A 62 10.81 -5.80 15.62
C HIS A 62 10.95 -4.40 16.25
N VAL A 63 10.95 -3.33 15.44
CA VAL A 63 11.07 -1.93 15.88
C VAL A 63 9.71 -1.27 16.04
N SER A 64 8.87 -1.30 14.99
CA SER A 64 7.61 -0.54 14.93
C SER A 64 6.36 -1.42 14.83
N GLY A 65 6.51 -2.69 14.48
CA GLY A 65 5.43 -3.56 14.05
C GLY A 65 5.26 -3.59 12.53
N ALA A 66 6.01 -2.75 11.78
CA ALA A 66 6.01 -2.68 10.32
C ALA A 66 4.60 -2.51 9.72
N HIS A 67 3.90 -1.48 10.15
CA HIS A 67 2.56 -1.18 9.61
C HIS A 67 2.66 -0.61 8.18
N PHE A 68 3.50 0.42 7.96
CA PHE A 68 3.74 1.11 6.67
C PHE A 68 2.48 1.56 5.94
N ASN A 69 1.36 1.65 6.68
CA ASN A 69 0.02 1.80 6.11
C ASN A 69 -0.94 2.34 7.18
N PRO A 70 -1.58 3.50 6.97
CA PRO A 70 -2.59 4.03 7.88
C PRO A 70 -3.75 3.06 8.13
N ALA A 71 -4.22 2.32 7.10
CA ALA A 71 -5.32 1.37 7.25
C ALA A 71 -4.92 0.17 8.11
N VAL A 72 -3.66 -0.28 8.05
CA VAL A 72 -3.12 -1.31 8.93
C VAL A 72 -3.07 -0.79 10.37
N SER A 73 -2.57 0.42 10.59
CA SER A 73 -2.51 1.02 11.94
C SER A 73 -3.89 1.14 12.57
N VAL A 74 -4.89 1.61 11.82
CA VAL A 74 -6.29 1.74 12.27
C VAL A 74 -6.93 0.36 12.49
N GLY A 75 -6.67 -0.60 11.60
CA GLY A 75 -7.19 -1.96 11.74
C GLY A 75 -6.64 -2.68 12.98
N LEU A 76 -5.34 -2.54 13.26
CA LEU A 76 -4.73 -3.08 14.47
C LEU A 76 -5.27 -2.40 15.74
N TRP A 77 -5.55 -1.11 15.68
CA TRP A 77 -6.23 -0.41 16.78
C TRP A 77 -7.65 -0.97 17.00
N ALA A 78 -8.46 -1.09 15.95
CA ALA A 78 -9.81 -1.65 16.03
C ALA A 78 -9.80 -3.11 16.53
N GLY A 79 -8.77 -3.87 16.17
CA GLY A 79 -8.52 -5.22 16.66
C GLY A 79 -7.95 -5.30 18.08
N GLY A 80 -7.69 -4.16 18.73
CA GLY A 80 -7.18 -4.09 20.11
C GLY A 80 -5.69 -4.37 20.26
N ARG A 81 -4.91 -4.35 19.16
CA ARG A 81 -3.46 -4.64 19.17
C ARG A 81 -2.57 -3.39 19.02
N PHE A 82 -3.16 -2.20 18.91
CA PHE A 82 -2.42 -0.95 18.78
C PHE A 82 -3.10 0.17 19.58
N PRO A 83 -2.36 1.01 20.32
CA PRO A 83 -2.95 2.06 21.15
C PRO A 83 -3.36 3.27 20.30
N ALA A 84 -4.55 3.83 20.58
CA ALA A 84 -5.11 4.99 19.84
C ALA A 84 -4.18 6.22 19.85
N ARG A 85 -3.45 6.45 20.94
CA ARG A 85 -2.51 7.59 21.07
C ARG A 85 -1.35 7.55 20.06
N ASP A 86 -1.02 6.37 19.52
CA ASP A 86 0.08 6.19 18.58
C ASP A 86 -0.39 6.26 17.11
N LEU A 87 -1.72 6.31 16.85
CA LEU A 87 -2.26 6.32 15.49
C LEU A 87 -1.79 7.53 14.69
N LEU A 88 -2.05 8.74 15.20
CA LEU A 88 -1.72 9.97 14.47
C LEU A 88 -0.23 10.10 14.18
N PRO A 89 0.70 9.88 15.16
CA PRO A 89 2.12 9.87 14.87
C PRO A 89 2.53 8.88 13.78
N TYR A 90 1.98 7.64 13.79
CA TYR A 90 2.27 6.64 12.76
C TYR A 90 1.77 7.08 11.39
N ILE A 91 0.53 7.53 11.27
CA ILE A 91 -0.06 8.00 10.01
C ILE A 91 0.79 9.14 9.41
N LEU A 92 1.21 10.10 10.24
CA LEU A 92 2.06 11.21 9.79
C LEU A 92 3.42 10.70 9.27
N ALA A 93 4.10 9.82 10.01
CA ALA A 93 5.37 9.25 9.60
C ALA A 93 5.25 8.46 8.28
N GLN A 94 4.19 7.67 8.13
CA GLN A 94 3.88 6.91 6.93
C GLN A 94 3.63 7.84 5.72
N CYS A 95 2.80 8.87 5.88
CA CYS A 95 2.51 9.81 4.80
C CYS A 95 3.75 10.59 4.37
N VAL A 96 4.56 11.07 5.31
CA VAL A 96 5.79 11.82 5.00
C VAL A 96 6.82 10.91 4.30
N GLY A 97 6.99 9.67 4.78
CA GLY A 97 7.85 8.68 4.13
C GLY A 97 7.41 8.38 2.70
N GLY A 98 6.09 8.17 2.50
CA GLY A 98 5.53 7.96 1.17
C GLY A 98 5.71 9.15 0.24
N LEU A 99 5.42 10.38 0.70
CA LEU A 99 5.59 11.60 -0.10
C LEU A 99 7.05 11.81 -0.51
N LEU A 100 8.00 11.58 0.39
CA LEU A 100 9.41 11.65 0.03
C LEU A 100 9.79 10.61 -1.03
N ALA A 101 9.26 9.39 -0.91
CA ALA A 101 9.49 8.36 -1.93
C ALA A 101 8.91 8.75 -3.29
N GLY A 102 7.68 9.30 -3.33
CA GLY A 102 7.08 9.81 -4.55
C GLY A 102 7.90 10.93 -5.18
N PHE A 103 8.39 11.86 -4.37
CA PHE A 103 9.27 12.93 -4.84
C PHE A 103 10.59 12.39 -5.44
N ILE A 104 11.26 11.47 -4.72
CA ILE A 104 12.52 10.87 -5.22
C ILE A 104 12.26 10.05 -6.49
N LEU A 105 11.15 9.30 -6.54
CA LEU A 105 10.76 8.57 -7.76
C LEU A 105 10.56 9.52 -8.94
N LEU A 106 9.92 10.68 -8.73
CA LEU A 106 9.76 11.69 -9.77
C LEU A 106 11.12 12.20 -10.27
N GLN A 107 12.07 12.48 -9.37
CA GLN A 107 13.42 12.92 -9.76
C GLN A 107 14.14 11.84 -10.58
N ILE A 108 14.03 10.58 -10.19
CA ILE A 108 14.64 9.46 -10.93
C ILE A 108 14.00 9.33 -12.31
N ALA A 109 12.67 9.31 -12.39
CA ALA A 109 11.95 9.15 -13.66
C ALA A 109 12.21 10.32 -14.63
N SER A 110 12.32 11.55 -14.10
CA SER A 110 12.63 12.75 -14.88
C SER A 110 14.06 12.80 -15.42
N GLY A 111 14.92 11.85 -15.03
CA GLY A 111 16.26 11.70 -15.61
C GLY A 111 16.29 11.25 -17.07
N VAL A 112 15.15 10.77 -17.60
CA VAL A 112 14.99 10.42 -19.01
C VAL A 112 14.42 11.63 -19.77
N SER A 113 15.07 12.01 -20.87
CA SER A 113 14.59 13.09 -21.73
C SER A 113 13.19 12.77 -22.28
N GLY A 114 12.28 13.73 -22.14
CA GLY A 114 10.90 13.59 -22.59
C GLY A 114 9.97 12.88 -21.60
N PHE A 115 10.42 12.55 -20.39
CA PHE A 115 9.52 12.04 -19.36
C PHE A 115 8.45 13.09 -19.03
N ALA A 116 7.20 12.69 -19.13
CA ALA A 116 6.05 13.50 -18.74
C ALA A 116 4.98 12.62 -18.10
N ILE A 117 4.27 13.18 -17.15
CA ILE A 117 3.13 12.52 -16.51
C ILE A 117 1.86 13.06 -17.15
N ASP A 118 1.14 12.18 -17.84
CA ASP A 118 -0.20 12.50 -18.34
C ASP A 118 -1.24 12.09 -17.29
N GLY A 119 -1.67 13.05 -16.48
CA GLY A 119 -2.66 12.84 -15.41
C GLY A 119 -4.06 12.47 -15.89
N SER A 120 -4.34 12.46 -17.19
CA SER A 120 -5.59 11.95 -17.77
C SER A 120 -5.59 10.43 -17.93
N GLN A 121 -4.42 9.80 -17.89
CA GLN A 121 -4.28 8.37 -18.06
C GLN A 121 -4.50 7.61 -16.76
N ALA A 122 -5.20 6.48 -16.85
CA ALA A 122 -5.38 5.57 -15.73
C ALA A 122 -4.02 5.06 -15.25
N GLY A 123 -3.80 5.13 -13.93
CA GLY A 123 -2.54 4.70 -13.32
C GLY A 123 -1.34 5.63 -13.57
N ALA A 124 -1.57 6.87 -14.06
CA ALA A 124 -0.51 7.86 -14.22
C ALA A 124 0.35 7.96 -12.97
N PHE A 125 1.65 7.88 -13.12
CA PHE A 125 2.63 7.86 -12.03
C PHE A 125 2.26 6.86 -10.89
N ALA A 126 1.78 5.68 -11.25
CA ALA A 126 1.29 4.64 -10.34
C ALA A 126 0.11 5.07 -9.43
N SER A 127 -0.63 6.13 -9.77
CA SER A 127 -1.78 6.61 -9.00
C SER A 127 -2.95 5.64 -9.04
N ASN A 128 -3.78 5.72 -8.01
CA ASN A 128 -5.03 4.99 -7.92
C ASN A 128 -6.18 5.79 -8.53
N GLY A 129 -7.19 5.08 -9.06
CA GLY A 129 -8.35 5.72 -9.66
C GLY A 129 -9.55 4.81 -9.83
N TYR A 130 -10.70 5.44 -10.13
CA TYR A 130 -11.95 4.79 -10.51
C TYR A 130 -12.57 5.50 -11.72
N GLY A 131 -13.58 4.91 -12.34
CA GLY A 131 -14.18 5.47 -13.56
C GLY A 131 -13.15 5.59 -14.67
N ALA A 132 -13.00 6.77 -15.24
CA ALA A 132 -12.02 7.05 -16.30
C ALA A 132 -10.56 6.86 -15.88
N LEU A 133 -10.25 6.95 -14.58
CA LEU A 133 -8.90 6.72 -14.05
C LEU A 133 -8.69 5.30 -13.51
N SER A 134 -9.69 4.42 -13.61
CA SER A 134 -9.51 2.99 -13.36
C SER A 134 -8.83 2.33 -14.55
N PRO A 135 -7.79 1.49 -14.34
CA PRO A 135 -7.16 0.76 -15.45
C PRO A 135 -8.14 -0.06 -16.29
N GLY A 136 -9.14 -0.68 -15.65
CA GLY A 136 -10.18 -1.46 -16.33
C GLY A 136 -11.53 -0.75 -16.48
N GLY A 137 -11.62 0.56 -16.18
CA GLY A 137 -12.86 1.33 -16.32
C GLY A 137 -13.91 1.06 -15.23
N TYR A 138 -13.53 0.54 -14.08
CA TYR A 138 -14.47 0.16 -13.02
C TYR A 138 -15.10 1.37 -12.33
N SER A 139 -16.39 1.23 -11.99
CA SER A 139 -17.16 2.28 -11.31
C SER A 139 -16.64 2.59 -9.90
N VAL A 140 -17.04 3.76 -9.37
CA VAL A 140 -16.75 4.15 -7.98
C VAL A 140 -17.25 3.13 -6.96
N ALA A 141 -18.41 2.52 -7.18
CA ALA A 141 -18.96 1.51 -6.28
C ALA A 141 -18.12 0.22 -6.28
N ALA A 142 -17.69 -0.25 -7.46
CA ALA A 142 -16.80 -1.40 -7.59
C ALA A 142 -15.43 -1.13 -6.95
N ALA A 143 -14.85 0.05 -7.18
CA ALA A 143 -13.61 0.47 -6.57
C ALA A 143 -13.70 0.52 -5.04
N PHE A 144 -14.76 1.13 -4.51
CA PHE A 144 -14.99 1.22 -3.06
C PHE A 144 -15.11 -0.17 -2.42
N LEU A 145 -15.93 -1.04 -3.01
CA LEU A 145 -16.12 -2.42 -2.52
C LEU A 145 -14.81 -3.21 -2.55
N CYS A 146 -14.06 -3.12 -3.65
CA CYS A 146 -12.78 -3.78 -3.82
C CYS A 146 -11.79 -3.36 -2.73
N GLU A 147 -11.60 -2.06 -2.52
CA GLU A 147 -10.68 -1.52 -1.52
C GLU A 147 -11.09 -1.90 -0.08
N VAL A 148 -12.39 -1.84 0.25
CA VAL A 148 -12.89 -2.25 1.58
C VAL A 148 -12.62 -3.74 1.83
N VAL A 149 -13.03 -4.60 0.89
CA VAL A 149 -12.94 -6.06 1.07
C VAL A 149 -11.48 -6.51 1.12
N LEU A 150 -10.65 -6.04 0.19
CA LEU A 150 -9.25 -6.47 0.14
C LEU A 150 -8.44 -5.95 1.33
N THR A 151 -8.72 -4.74 1.81
CA THR A 151 -8.09 -4.24 3.04
C THR A 151 -8.56 -5.02 4.28
N ALA A 152 -9.84 -5.39 4.35
CA ALA A 152 -10.34 -6.20 5.45
C ALA A 152 -9.66 -7.58 5.49
N VAL A 153 -9.56 -8.26 4.36
CA VAL A 153 -8.85 -9.54 4.25
C VAL A 153 -7.36 -9.37 4.58
N PHE A 154 -6.75 -8.29 4.13
CA PHE A 154 -5.33 -8.00 4.44
C PHE A 154 -5.10 -7.90 5.95
N LEU A 155 -5.98 -7.18 6.68
CA LEU A 155 -5.90 -7.10 8.14
C LEU A 155 -6.11 -8.47 8.83
N VAL A 156 -7.03 -9.29 8.32
CA VAL A 156 -7.22 -10.66 8.84
C VAL A 156 -5.92 -11.47 8.67
N VAL A 157 -5.25 -11.39 7.51
CA VAL A 157 -3.98 -12.08 7.27
C VAL A 157 -2.89 -11.54 8.19
N ILE A 158 -2.75 -10.20 8.32
CA ILE A 158 -1.76 -9.57 9.19
C ILE A 158 -1.95 -10.05 10.64
N MET A 159 -3.15 -9.94 11.17
CA MET A 159 -3.43 -10.31 12.55
C MET A 159 -3.31 -11.82 12.79
N GLY A 160 -3.66 -12.63 11.77
CA GLY A 160 -3.52 -14.08 11.84
C GLY A 160 -2.07 -14.54 11.86
N SER A 161 -1.28 -14.05 10.90
CA SER A 161 0.14 -14.41 10.78
C SER A 161 1.01 -13.91 11.95
N THR A 162 0.56 -12.84 12.62
CA THR A 162 1.22 -12.27 13.82
C THR A 162 0.58 -12.73 15.15
N HIS A 163 -0.31 -13.71 15.11
CA HIS A 163 -0.89 -14.26 16.32
C HIS A 163 0.14 -15.09 17.11
N GLY A 164 0.06 -15.08 18.44
CA GLY A 164 1.02 -15.81 19.29
C GLY A 164 1.10 -17.32 19.04
N LYS A 165 0.05 -17.92 18.46
CA LYS A 165 0.01 -19.34 18.06
C LYS A 165 0.43 -19.59 16.61
N ALA A 166 0.67 -18.54 15.82
CA ALA A 166 1.15 -18.69 14.46
C ALA A 166 2.63 -19.08 14.43
N PRO A 167 3.11 -19.76 13.37
CA PRO A 167 4.51 -20.11 13.25
C PRO A 167 5.41 -18.87 13.29
N ALA A 168 6.36 -18.85 14.24
CA ALA A 168 7.26 -17.73 14.43
C ALA A 168 8.15 -17.50 13.20
N GLY A 169 8.40 -16.23 12.85
CA GLY A 169 9.31 -15.83 11.77
C GLY A 169 8.68 -15.79 10.37
N PHE A 170 7.47 -16.33 10.17
CA PHE A 170 6.85 -16.39 8.83
C PHE A 170 5.88 -15.24 8.53
N ALA A 171 5.52 -14.43 9.51
CA ALA A 171 4.56 -13.35 9.34
C ALA A 171 4.92 -12.38 8.18
N PRO A 172 6.17 -11.87 8.07
CA PRO A 172 6.54 -11.00 6.96
C PRO A 172 6.31 -11.62 5.59
N LEU A 173 6.61 -12.92 5.43
CA LEU A 173 6.39 -13.65 4.19
C LEU A 173 4.90 -13.76 3.86
N ALA A 174 4.09 -14.21 4.83
CA ALA A 174 2.64 -14.33 4.65
C ALA A 174 1.98 -12.99 4.28
N ILE A 175 2.36 -11.90 4.96
CA ILE A 175 1.82 -10.56 4.73
C ILE A 175 2.22 -10.03 3.35
N GLY A 176 3.49 -10.17 2.97
CA GLY A 176 3.95 -9.73 1.66
C GLY A 176 3.32 -10.52 0.51
N LEU A 177 3.19 -11.85 0.63
CA LEU A 177 2.49 -12.68 -0.36
C LEU A 177 0.99 -12.33 -0.45
N ALA A 178 0.34 -12.02 0.67
CA ALA A 178 -1.03 -11.52 0.66
C ALA A 178 -1.15 -10.20 -0.11
N LEU A 179 -0.21 -9.26 0.09
CA LEU A 179 -0.19 -8.01 -0.68
C LEU A 179 0.06 -8.26 -2.17
N THR A 180 0.95 -9.21 -2.54
CA THR A 180 1.11 -9.64 -3.93
C THR A 180 -0.22 -10.13 -4.53
N LEU A 181 -0.92 -11.03 -3.81
CA LEU A 181 -2.21 -11.56 -4.27
C LEU A 181 -3.25 -10.46 -4.42
N ILE A 182 -3.32 -9.50 -3.48
CA ILE A 182 -4.19 -8.34 -3.55
C ILE A 182 -3.92 -7.53 -4.82
N HIS A 183 -2.65 -7.28 -5.16
CA HIS A 183 -2.26 -6.57 -6.39
C HIS A 183 -2.65 -7.36 -7.64
N LEU A 184 -2.49 -8.69 -7.65
CA LEU A 184 -2.93 -9.55 -8.75
C LEU A 184 -4.44 -9.48 -9.00
N ILE A 185 -5.24 -9.21 -7.96
CA ILE A 185 -6.69 -9.07 -8.06
C ILE A 185 -7.08 -7.65 -8.51
N SER A 186 -6.49 -6.62 -7.93
CA SER A 186 -7.06 -5.26 -7.92
C SER A 186 -6.32 -4.20 -8.72
N ILE A 187 -5.14 -4.50 -9.29
CA ILE A 187 -4.52 -3.57 -10.25
C ILE A 187 -5.48 -3.19 -11.38
N PRO A 188 -6.23 -4.12 -12.02
CA PRO A 188 -7.21 -3.75 -13.04
C PRO A 188 -8.34 -2.84 -12.52
N VAL A 189 -8.69 -2.94 -11.23
CA VAL A 189 -9.85 -2.24 -10.66
C VAL A 189 -9.50 -0.81 -10.26
N THR A 190 -8.44 -0.63 -9.46
CA THR A 190 -8.10 0.66 -8.84
C THR A 190 -6.63 1.03 -8.97
N ASN A 191 -5.82 0.23 -9.66
CA ASN A 191 -4.37 0.22 -9.54
C ASN A 191 -3.90 -0.07 -8.09
N THR A 192 -4.69 -0.75 -7.32
CA THR A 192 -4.50 -1.22 -5.94
C THR A 192 -4.01 -0.17 -4.96
N SER A 193 -4.85 0.22 -4.03
CA SER A 193 -4.44 1.04 -2.89
C SER A 193 -4.18 0.19 -1.65
N VAL A 194 -5.23 -0.22 -0.99
CA VAL A 194 -5.29 -0.81 0.36
C VAL A 194 -4.41 -0.06 1.39
N ASN A 195 -3.93 1.13 1.01
CA ASN A 195 -2.95 1.92 1.79
C ASN A 195 -3.09 3.43 1.49
N PRO A 196 -3.71 4.21 2.38
CA PRO A 196 -3.87 5.65 2.20
C PRO A 196 -2.55 6.42 1.99
N ALA A 197 -1.48 6.05 2.69
CA ALA A 197 -0.18 6.71 2.53
C ALA A 197 0.44 6.44 1.17
N ARG A 198 0.33 5.20 0.65
CA ARG A 198 0.76 4.84 -0.72
C ARG A 198 0.01 5.65 -1.76
N SER A 199 -1.30 5.80 -1.60
CA SER A 199 -2.13 6.55 -2.57
C SER A 199 -1.81 8.04 -2.53
N THR A 200 -1.66 8.63 -1.34
CA THR A 200 -1.27 10.02 -1.15
C THR A 200 0.08 10.32 -1.78
N ALA A 201 1.04 9.40 -1.62
CA ALA A 201 2.43 9.56 -2.05
C ALA A 201 2.59 9.86 -3.55
N VAL A 202 1.72 9.35 -4.39
CA VAL A 202 1.79 9.49 -5.85
C VAL A 202 0.71 10.40 -6.43
N ALA A 203 -0.44 10.54 -5.75
CA ALA A 203 -1.55 11.35 -6.25
C ALA A 203 -1.16 12.81 -6.47
N PHE A 204 -0.36 13.39 -5.58
CA PHE A 204 0.10 14.77 -5.70
C PHE A 204 1.00 15.04 -6.91
N PHE A 205 1.64 14.00 -7.45
CA PHE A 205 2.49 14.10 -8.63
C PHE A 205 1.76 13.69 -9.91
N ALA A 206 0.68 12.91 -9.78
CA ALA A 206 -0.08 12.39 -10.91
C ALA A 206 -1.10 13.39 -11.52
N GLY A 207 -1.39 14.48 -10.82
CA GLY A 207 -2.28 15.54 -11.30
C GLY A 207 -3.64 15.62 -10.58
N SER A 208 -4.47 16.58 -10.99
CA SER A 208 -5.72 16.93 -10.30
C SER A 208 -6.77 15.80 -10.29
N GLY A 209 -6.79 14.94 -11.31
CA GLY A 209 -7.70 13.80 -11.35
C GLY A 209 -7.45 12.82 -10.20
N ALA A 210 -6.18 12.45 -9.98
CA ALA A 210 -5.80 11.53 -8.90
C ALA A 210 -6.04 12.14 -7.51
N THR A 211 -5.71 13.43 -7.31
CA THR A 211 -5.98 14.10 -6.03
C THR A 211 -7.46 14.26 -5.75
N GLY A 212 -8.29 14.50 -6.78
CA GLY A 212 -9.75 14.56 -6.64
C GLY A 212 -10.39 13.23 -6.24
N GLN A 213 -9.76 12.11 -6.59
CA GLN A 213 -10.25 10.78 -6.24
C GLN A 213 -9.61 10.20 -4.97
N LEU A 214 -8.63 10.87 -4.36
CA LEU A 214 -7.87 10.40 -3.22
C LEU A 214 -8.74 10.07 -1.99
N TRP A 215 -9.86 10.75 -1.82
CA TRP A 215 -10.79 10.52 -0.72
C TRP A 215 -11.24 9.06 -0.60
N LEU A 216 -11.50 8.40 -1.74
CA LEU A 216 -11.92 6.99 -1.75
C LEU A 216 -10.81 6.09 -1.19
N PHE A 217 -9.57 6.36 -1.55
CA PHE A 217 -8.39 5.60 -1.15
C PHE A 217 -7.92 5.89 0.29
N TRP A 218 -8.60 6.81 0.98
CA TRP A 218 -8.57 6.96 2.42
C TRP A 218 -9.74 6.24 3.08
N VAL A 219 -10.96 6.57 2.67
CA VAL A 219 -12.18 6.09 3.35
C VAL A 219 -12.31 4.58 3.24
N ALA A 220 -12.20 4.01 2.03
CA ALA A 220 -12.43 2.59 1.82
C ALA A 220 -11.39 1.70 2.52
N PRO A 221 -10.06 1.95 2.40
CA PRO A 221 -9.07 1.16 3.13
C PRO A 221 -9.17 1.31 4.66
N LEU A 222 -9.47 2.50 5.19
CA LEU A 222 -9.66 2.68 6.63
C LEU A 222 -10.87 1.88 7.14
N LEU A 223 -11.98 1.93 6.42
CA LEU A 223 -13.17 1.14 6.75
C LEU A 223 -12.87 -0.36 6.68
N GLY A 224 -12.24 -0.82 5.60
CA GLY A 224 -11.82 -2.20 5.44
C GLY A 224 -10.87 -2.65 6.56
N GLY A 225 -9.90 -1.82 6.91
CA GLY A 225 -8.99 -2.06 8.01
C GLY A 225 -9.71 -2.27 9.34
N MET A 226 -10.65 -1.39 9.69
CA MET A 226 -11.46 -1.53 10.91
C MET A 226 -12.28 -2.83 10.90
N ILE A 227 -12.96 -3.12 9.79
CA ILE A 227 -13.75 -4.35 9.64
C ILE A 227 -12.87 -5.59 9.83
N GLY A 228 -11.74 -5.67 9.13
CA GLY A 228 -10.82 -6.80 9.23
C GLY A 228 -10.24 -6.97 10.63
N GLY A 229 -9.87 -5.87 11.29
CA GLY A 229 -9.41 -5.87 12.67
C GLY A 229 -10.45 -6.40 13.65
N MET A 230 -11.71 -5.95 13.51
CA MET A 230 -12.82 -6.42 14.35
C MET A 230 -13.16 -7.89 14.08
N ILE A 231 -13.19 -8.33 12.81
CA ILE A 231 -13.40 -9.73 12.43
C ILE A 231 -12.34 -10.60 13.09
N TYR A 232 -11.06 -10.23 12.97
CA TYR A 232 -10.00 -11.04 13.54
C TYR A 232 -10.01 -11.03 15.06
N LYS A 233 -10.37 -9.92 15.70
CA LYS A 233 -10.54 -9.86 17.16
C LYS A 233 -11.56 -10.91 17.64
N TRP A 234 -12.60 -11.15 16.88
CA TRP A 234 -13.61 -12.16 17.18
C TRP A 234 -13.15 -13.59 16.84
N VAL A 235 -12.62 -13.81 15.62
CA VAL A 235 -12.20 -15.15 15.17
C VAL A 235 -10.96 -15.65 15.90
N GLY A 236 -10.00 -14.75 16.19
CA GLY A 236 -8.72 -15.10 16.83
C GLY A 236 -8.75 -15.03 18.36
N SER A 237 -9.92 -14.78 18.99
CA SER A 237 -10.03 -14.80 20.45
C SER A 237 -10.01 -16.24 20.96
N ASP A 238 -9.08 -16.52 21.88
CA ASP A 238 -9.17 -17.72 22.71
C ASP A 238 -10.37 -17.54 23.66
N ARG A 239 -11.46 -18.28 23.45
CA ARG A 239 -12.54 -18.43 24.42
C ARG A 239 -12.26 -19.62 25.30
#